data_110bd6cc74fa57cf635c7b3e05f57a41
#
_entry.id   110bd6cc74fa57cf635c7b3e05f57a41
#
_cell.length_a   1.000
_cell.length_b   1.000
_cell.length_c   1.000
_cell.angle_alpha   90.00
_cell.angle_beta   90.00
_cell.angle_gamma   90.00
#
_symmetry.space_group_name_H-M   'P 1'
#
loop_
_entity.id
_entity.type
_entity.pdbx_description
1 polymer ?
#
loop_
_entity_poly.entity_id
_entity_poly.type
_entity_poly.pdbx_seq_one_letter_code
_entity_poly.pdbx_strand_id
1 'polypeptide(L)'
;MIFTLSYQEILNLIKNNVDLPAQIKKIYLDNKTLHLAAKINKLLPVIDIGIRFSEFDNEIIKLSLTDSKVLKYILKFIYSFLNNHKYSNFITLKNGNLIQIKVNDIPEIRKHGIKISDINQKNNQLEIDIQINA
;
A
#
# COMPACT_ATOMS: atom_id res chain seq x y z
N MET A 1 -8.90 -20.45 2.69
CA MET A 1 -9.74 -19.84 1.62
C MET A 1 -8.87 -18.92 0.80
N ILE A 2 -8.88 -19.07 -0.49
CA ILE A 2 -8.04 -18.27 -1.39
C ILE A 2 -8.90 -17.28 -2.15
N PHE A 3 -8.52 -16.01 -2.08
CA PHE A 3 -9.08 -14.95 -2.91
C PHE A 3 -8.06 -14.52 -3.95
N THR A 4 -8.54 -14.22 -5.13
CA THR A 4 -7.70 -13.70 -6.20
C THR A 4 -8.18 -12.30 -6.56
N LEU A 5 -7.27 -11.32 -6.51
CA LEU A 5 -7.55 -9.94 -6.87
C LEU A 5 -6.61 -9.49 -7.98
N SER A 6 -7.17 -8.97 -9.07
CA SER A 6 -6.38 -8.30 -10.08
C SER A 6 -5.88 -6.96 -9.54
N TYR A 7 -4.82 -6.42 -10.14
CA TYR A 7 -4.34 -5.10 -9.75
C TYR A 7 -5.39 -4.02 -10.02
N GLN A 8 -6.20 -4.19 -11.07
CA GLN A 8 -7.29 -3.25 -11.36
C GLN A 8 -8.36 -3.29 -10.27
N GLU A 9 -8.70 -4.47 -9.77
CA GLU A 9 -9.64 -4.61 -8.66
C GLU A 9 -9.12 -3.96 -7.39
N ILE A 10 -7.83 -4.13 -7.11
CA ILE A 10 -7.17 -3.47 -5.96
C ILE A 10 -7.24 -1.96 -6.11
N LEU A 11 -6.94 -1.43 -7.29
CA LEU A 11 -7.04 0.00 -7.57
C LEU A 11 -8.46 0.52 -7.33
N ASN A 12 -9.47 -0.21 -7.80
CA ASN A 12 -10.87 0.16 -7.61
C ASN A 12 -11.28 0.14 -6.14
N LEU A 13 -10.81 -0.84 -5.37
CA LEU A 13 -11.04 -0.89 -3.93
C LEU A 13 -10.44 0.33 -3.21
N ILE A 14 -9.25 0.72 -3.58
CA ILE A 14 -8.60 1.91 -3.00
C ILE A 14 -9.39 3.17 -3.36
N LYS A 15 -9.73 3.35 -4.63
CA LYS A 15 -10.47 4.53 -5.07
C LYS A 15 -11.84 4.67 -4.39
N ASN A 16 -12.50 3.57 -4.12
CA ASN A 16 -13.87 3.57 -3.61
C ASN A 16 -13.95 3.56 -2.08
N ASN A 17 -12.88 3.19 -1.38
CA ASN A 17 -12.93 2.93 0.05
C ASN A 17 -11.90 3.69 0.88
N VAL A 18 -10.90 4.29 0.26
CA VAL A 18 -9.82 4.99 0.98
C VAL A 18 -9.92 6.48 0.71
N ASP A 19 -9.95 7.26 1.79
CA ASP A 19 -9.88 8.72 1.70
C ASP A 19 -8.42 9.13 1.51
N LEU A 20 -8.07 9.52 0.28
CA LEU A 20 -6.72 9.96 -0.03
C LEU A 20 -6.52 11.43 0.35
N PRO A 21 -5.31 11.81 0.82
CA PRO A 21 -5.01 13.21 1.11
C PRO A 21 -5.21 14.09 -0.13
N ALA A 22 -5.51 15.37 0.10
CA ALA A 22 -5.71 16.34 -1.00
C ALA A 22 -4.48 16.48 -1.88
N GLN A 23 -3.30 16.17 -1.37
CA GLN A 23 -2.06 16.21 -2.14
C GLN A 23 -2.01 15.16 -3.25
N ILE A 24 -2.76 14.07 -3.11
CA ILE A 24 -2.86 13.05 -4.16
C ILE A 24 -3.80 13.57 -5.24
N LYS A 25 -3.25 13.82 -6.42
CA LYS A 25 -4.03 14.36 -7.55
C LYS A 25 -4.55 13.28 -8.47
N LYS A 26 -3.87 12.15 -8.52
CA LYS A 26 -4.25 11.04 -9.39
C LYS A 26 -3.71 9.74 -8.83
N ILE A 27 -4.48 8.67 -8.99
CA ILE A 27 -4.03 7.31 -8.72
C ILE A 27 -4.33 6.47 -9.97
N TYR A 28 -3.35 5.72 -10.45
CA TYR A 28 -3.51 4.93 -11.66
C TYR A 28 -2.61 3.70 -11.63
N LEU A 29 -2.93 2.74 -12.48
CA LEU A 29 -2.18 1.49 -12.61
C LEU A 29 -1.41 1.49 -13.91
N ASP A 30 -0.11 1.17 -13.85
CA ASP A 30 0.71 0.93 -15.01
C ASP A 30 1.38 -0.44 -14.81
N ASN A 31 0.91 -1.42 -15.59
CA ASN A 31 1.33 -2.81 -15.45
C ASN A 31 1.07 -3.33 -14.03
N LYS A 32 2.11 -3.65 -13.26
CA LYS A 32 1.99 -4.13 -11.88
C LYS A 32 2.29 -3.06 -10.84
N THR A 33 2.42 -1.82 -11.28
CA THR A 33 2.79 -0.71 -10.41
C THR A 33 1.61 0.22 -10.22
N LEU A 34 1.25 0.45 -8.97
CA LEU A 34 0.27 1.46 -8.59
C LEU A 34 0.98 2.79 -8.45
N HIS A 35 0.53 3.79 -9.19
CA HIS A 35 1.12 5.11 -9.18
C HIS A 35 0.24 6.12 -8.46
N LEU A 36 0.87 6.91 -7.61
CA LEU A 36 0.25 8.06 -6.95
C LEU A 36 0.93 9.32 -7.47
N ALA A 37 0.17 10.19 -8.13
CA ALA A 37 0.68 11.49 -8.52
C ALA A 37 0.35 12.48 -7.40
N ALA A 38 1.38 13.02 -6.76
CA ALA A 38 1.25 13.87 -5.58
C ALA A 38 1.80 15.26 -5.82
N LYS A 39 1.06 16.28 -5.37
CA LYS A 39 1.52 17.68 -5.34
C LYS A 39 1.74 18.05 -3.88
N ILE A 40 2.99 18.05 -3.44
CA ILE A 40 3.33 18.23 -2.03
C ILE A 40 3.17 19.68 -1.60
N ASN A 41 3.61 20.62 -2.43
CA ASN A 41 3.40 22.03 -2.21
C ASN A 41 3.36 22.79 -3.54
N LYS A 42 3.07 24.11 -3.49
CA LYS A 42 2.89 24.92 -4.69
C LYS A 42 4.18 25.11 -5.50
N LEU A 43 5.34 25.00 -4.84
CA LEU A 43 6.64 25.28 -5.46
C LEU A 43 7.26 24.05 -6.13
N LEU A 44 6.81 22.85 -5.78
CA LEU A 44 7.35 21.61 -6.32
C LEU A 44 6.48 21.06 -7.45
N PRO A 45 7.08 20.40 -8.43
CA PRO A 45 6.31 19.73 -9.47
C PRO A 45 5.51 18.57 -8.88
N VAL A 46 4.56 18.04 -9.66
CA VAL A 46 3.87 16.82 -9.32
C VAL A 46 4.89 15.68 -9.29
N ILE A 47 4.87 14.89 -8.22
CA ILE A 47 5.77 13.75 -8.01
C ILE A 47 4.97 12.48 -8.25
N ASP A 48 5.53 11.56 -9.03
CA ASP A 48 4.94 10.25 -9.28
C ASP A 48 5.62 9.22 -8.39
N ILE A 49 4.83 8.59 -7.52
CA ILE A 49 5.29 7.55 -6.60
C ILE A 49 4.72 6.23 -7.07
N GLY A 50 5.59 5.29 -7.45
CA GLY A 50 5.17 3.95 -7.82
C GLY A 50 5.25 3.00 -6.64
N ILE A 51 4.23 2.17 -6.45
CA ILE A 51 4.16 1.19 -5.38
C ILE A 51 3.96 -0.19 -6.00
N ARG A 52 4.81 -1.14 -5.65
CA ARG A 52 4.72 -2.54 -6.10
C ARG A 52 4.66 -3.48 -4.93
N PHE A 53 3.86 -4.54 -5.08
CA PHE A 53 3.93 -5.66 -4.15
C PHE A 53 5.30 -6.34 -4.29
N SER A 54 5.99 -6.53 -3.16
CA SER A 54 7.29 -7.20 -3.13
C SER A 54 7.14 -8.64 -2.64
N GLU A 55 6.70 -8.80 -1.40
CA GLU A 55 6.50 -10.13 -0.82
C GLU A 55 5.61 -10.06 0.41
N PHE A 56 5.15 -11.23 0.84
CA PHE A 56 4.50 -11.43 2.13
C PHE A 56 5.37 -12.40 2.92
N ASP A 57 5.90 -11.96 4.06
CA ASP A 57 6.80 -12.75 4.88
C ASP A 57 6.61 -12.41 6.35
N ASN A 58 6.57 -13.44 7.21
CA ASN A 58 6.36 -13.29 8.65
C ASN A 58 5.12 -12.44 8.98
N GLU A 59 4.03 -12.65 8.24
CA GLU A 59 2.76 -11.94 8.39
C GLU A 59 2.87 -10.44 8.07
N ILE A 60 3.89 -10.05 7.33
CA ILE A 60 4.12 -8.66 6.93
C ILE A 60 4.01 -8.54 5.42
N ILE A 61 3.16 -7.62 4.97
CA ILE A 61 3.09 -7.23 3.57
C ILE A 61 4.23 -6.25 3.30
N LYS A 62 5.06 -6.55 2.32
CA LYS A 62 6.16 -5.67 1.92
C LYS A 62 5.88 -5.08 0.54
N LEU A 63 5.88 -3.76 0.48
CA LEU A 63 5.66 -3.00 -0.73
C LEU A 63 6.92 -2.19 -1.04
N SER A 64 7.40 -2.27 -2.27
CA SER A 64 8.54 -1.46 -2.69
C SER A 64 8.08 -0.18 -3.38
N LEU A 65 8.76 0.92 -3.06
CA LEU A 65 8.57 2.18 -3.74
C LEU A 65 9.52 2.25 -4.93
N THR A 66 8.99 2.62 -6.09
CA THR A 66 9.82 2.76 -7.27
C THR A 66 10.65 4.03 -7.16
N ASP A 67 11.80 4.00 -7.84
CA ASP A 67 12.76 5.08 -7.82
C ASP A 67 12.14 6.42 -8.27
N SER A 68 12.52 7.47 -7.56
CA SER A 68 12.13 8.82 -7.90
C SER A 68 13.31 9.76 -7.71
N LYS A 69 13.46 10.69 -8.63
CA LYS A 69 14.51 11.71 -8.56
C LYS A 69 14.35 12.66 -7.36
N VAL A 70 13.20 12.64 -6.70
CA VAL A 70 12.86 13.52 -5.59
C VAL A 70 12.51 12.72 -4.33
N LEU A 71 13.23 11.64 -4.10
CA LEU A 71 13.00 10.73 -2.98
C LEU A 71 12.86 11.46 -1.63
N LYS A 72 13.65 12.50 -1.41
CA LYS A 72 13.60 13.30 -0.19
C LYS A 72 12.20 13.85 0.08
N TYR A 73 11.53 14.38 -0.93
CA TYR A 73 10.20 14.95 -0.78
C TYR A 73 9.13 13.87 -0.63
N ILE A 74 9.32 12.73 -1.30
CA ILE A 74 8.44 11.57 -1.16
C ILE A 74 8.47 11.06 0.26
N LEU A 75 9.64 10.94 0.86
CA LEU A 75 9.79 10.49 2.25
C LEU A 75 9.05 11.40 3.22
N LYS A 76 9.20 12.72 3.07
CA LYS A 76 8.47 13.69 3.88
C LYS A 76 6.96 13.52 3.75
N PHE A 77 6.49 13.34 2.53
CA PHE A 77 5.06 13.12 2.26
C PHE A 77 4.55 11.85 2.94
N ILE A 78 5.27 10.74 2.78
CA ILE A 78 4.89 9.46 3.37
C ILE A 78 4.87 9.54 4.90
N TYR A 79 5.88 10.12 5.52
CA TYR A 79 5.90 10.28 6.97
C TYR A 79 4.75 11.15 7.47
N SER A 80 4.45 12.24 6.76
CA SER A 80 3.30 13.08 7.11
C SER A 80 1.98 12.30 7.03
N PHE A 81 1.82 11.53 5.97
CA PHE A 81 0.63 10.69 5.78
C PHE A 81 0.50 9.64 6.88
N LEU A 82 1.59 8.92 7.18
CA LEU A 82 1.57 7.87 8.20
C LEU A 82 1.27 8.43 9.58
N ASN A 83 1.83 9.60 9.93
CA ASN A 83 1.61 10.21 11.23
C ASN A 83 0.17 10.65 11.46
N ASN A 84 -0.56 10.95 10.40
CA ASN A 84 -1.93 11.45 10.47
C ASN A 84 -2.99 10.37 10.18
N HIS A 85 -2.57 9.15 9.87
CA HIS A 85 -3.49 8.07 9.51
C HIS A 85 -3.72 7.12 10.68
N LYS A 86 -4.95 6.63 10.85
CA LYS A 86 -5.29 5.74 11.96
C LYS A 86 -4.54 4.41 11.95
N TYR A 87 -4.02 3.99 10.79
CA TYR A 87 -3.26 2.75 10.66
C TYR A 87 -1.76 2.93 10.75
N SER A 88 -1.27 4.10 11.14
CA SER A 88 0.16 4.41 11.19
C SER A 88 0.97 3.46 12.07
N ASN A 89 0.37 2.91 13.12
CA ASN A 89 1.05 1.97 14.03
C ASN A 89 1.36 0.63 13.39
N PHE A 90 0.70 0.30 12.28
CA PHE A 90 0.87 -0.99 11.59
C PHE A 90 1.70 -0.86 10.32
N ILE A 91 2.10 0.35 9.97
CA ILE A 91 2.81 0.66 8.74
C ILE A 91 4.15 1.30 9.08
N THR A 92 5.24 0.75 8.55
CA THR A 92 6.58 1.31 8.72
C THR A 92 7.27 1.46 7.39
N LEU A 93 8.14 2.46 7.28
CA LEU A 93 8.99 2.67 6.12
C LEU A 93 10.41 2.30 6.49
N LYS A 94 11.01 1.36 5.74
CA LYS A 94 12.39 0.91 5.94
C LYS A 94 13.26 1.25 4.75
N ASN A 95 14.50 1.64 5.01
CA ASN A 95 15.51 1.91 3.98
C ASN A 95 15.07 2.95 2.96
N GLY A 96 14.07 3.76 3.29
CA GLY A 96 13.57 4.82 2.42
C GLY A 96 12.73 4.36 1.23
N ASN A 97 12.65 3.06 0.96
CA ASN A 97 11.96 2.55 -0.23
C ASN A 97 11.12 1.29 0.01
N LEU A 98 11.01 0.83 1.24
CA LEU A 98 10.25 -0.37 1.57
C LEU A 98 9.18 -0.03 2.61
N ILE A 99 7.91 -0.24 2.24
CA ILE A 99 6.79 -0.12 3.16
C ILE A 99 6.47 -1.50 3.71
N GLN A 100 6.36 -1.61 5.02
CA GLN A 100 5.98 -2.84 5.69
C GLN A 100 4.65 -2.65 6.42
N ILE A 101 3.71 -3.56 6.19
CA ILE A 101 2.38 -3.52 6.78
C ILE A 101 2.14 -4.78 7.60
N LYS A 102 1.95 -4.60 8.91
CA LYS A 102 1.59 -5.68 9.84
C LYS A 102 0.09 -5.91 9.75
N VAL A 103 -0.35 -6.54 8.68
CA VAL A 103 -1.77 -6.60 8.32
C VAL A 103 -2.60 -7.36 9.35
N ASN A 104 -2.05 -8.43 9.95
CA ASN A 104 -2.79 -9.23 10.93
C ASN A 104 -2.90 -8.56 12.30
N ASP A 105 -2.19 -7.45 12.53
CA ASP A 105 -2.32 -6.65 13.74
C ASP A 105 -3.39 -5.57 13.64
N ILE A 106 -3.94 -5.34 12.45
CA ILE A 106 -5.00 -4.35 12.24
C ILE A 106 -6.25 -4.81 12.97
N PRO A 107 -6.83 -3.98 13.89
CA PRO A 107 -7.93 -4.40 14.73
C PRO A 107 -9.18 -4.86 13.97
N GLU A 108 -9.49 -4.23 12.86
CA GLU A 108 -10.64 -4.60 12.04
C GLU A 108 -10.51 -6.02 11.47
N ILE A 109 -9.30 -6.44 11.15
CA ILE A 109 -9.03 -7.80 10.65
C ILE A 109 -9.10 -8.80 11.79
N ARG A 110 -8.44 -8.51 12.91
CA ARG A 110 -8.43 -9.40 14.08
C ARG A 110 -9.81 -9.57 14.69
N LYS A 111 -10.59 -8.50 14.75
CA LYS A 111 -11.93 -8.48 15.33
C LYS A 111 -12.87 -9.48 14.65
N HIS A 112 -12.72 -9.67 13.34
CA HIS A 112 -13.55 -10.59 12.56
C HIS A 112 -13.00 -12.01 12.50
N GLY A 113 -11.95 -12.31 13.28
CA GLY A 113 -11.34 -13.63 13.27
C GLY A 113 -10.66 -13.98 11.97
N ILE A 114 -10.24 -12.98 11.22
CA ILE A 114 -9.59 -13.15 9.92
C ILE A 114 -8.08 -13.05 10.10
N LYS A 115 -7.37 -13.98 9.46
CA LYS A 115 -5.92 -13.96 9.41
C LYS A 115 -5.46 -14.17 7.97
N ILE A 116 -4.61 -13.29 7.46
CA ILE A 116 -3.97 -13.49 6.18
C ILE A 116 -2.75 -14.37 6.42
N SER A 117 -2.76 -15.57 5.82
CA SER A 117 -1.69 -16.53 5.99
C SER A 117 -0.65 -16.47 4.88
N ASP A 118 -1.03 -16.03 3.68
CA ASP A 118 -0.10 -15.90 2.57
C ASP A 118 -0.64 -14.95 1.50
N ILE A 119 0.27 -14.30 0.79
CA ILE A 119 -0.04 -13.49 -0.39
C ILE A 119 1.02 -13.79 -1.45
N ASN A 120 0.58 -14.25 -2.62
CA ASN A 120 1.46 -14.56 -3.74
C ASN A 120 1.06 -13.75 -4.97
N GLN A 121 2.06 -13.33 -5.72
CA GLN A 121 1.84 -12.70 -7.01
C GLN A 121 1.88 -13.75 -8.11
N LYS A 122 0.82 -13.84 -8.91
CA LYS A 122 0.70 -14.83 -9.97
C LYS A 122 -0.14 -14.28 -11.12
N ASN A 123 0.39 -14.32 -12.35
CA ASN A 123 -0.36 -13.95 -13.57
C ASN A 123 -1.05 -12.59 -13.50
N ASN A 124 -0.34 -11.54 -13.03
CA ASN A 124 -0.87 -10.19 -12.88
C ASN A 124 -1.99 -10.07 -11.85
N GLN A 125 -2.03 -10.98 -10.90
CA GLN A 125 -3.00 -10.99 -9.82
C GLN A 125 -2.31 -11.29 -8.49
N LEU A 126 -2.95 -10.93 -7.40
CA LEU A 126 -2.54 -11.37 -6.07
C LEU A 126 -3.47 -12.49 -5.61
N GLU A 127 -2.89 -13.61 -5.19
CA GLU A 127 -3.60 -14.69 -4.51
C GLU A 127 -3.41 -14.50 -3.01
N ILE A 128 -4.52 -14.32 -2.29
CA ILE A 128 -4.51 -14.07 -0.85
C ILE A 128 -5.15 -15.27 -0.16
N ASP A 129 -4.36 -15.94 0.68
CA ASP A 129 -4.87 -17.05 1.48
C ASP A 129 -5.31 -16.54 2.85
N ILE A 130 -6.56 -16.74 3.16
CA ILE A 130 -7.20 -16.25 4.39
C ILE A 130 -7.65 -17.43 5.23
N GLN A 131 -7.32 -17.39 6.51
CA GLN A 131 -7.85 -18.27 7.51
C GLN A 131 -8.93 -17.54 8.32
N ILE A 132 -10.04 -18.23 8.54
CA ILE A 132 -11.13 -17.70 9.36
C ILE A 132 -11.20 -18.55 10.62
N ASN A 133 -10.99 -17.92 11.76
CA ASN A 133 -11.11 -18.56 13.05
C ASN A 133 -12.54 -18.38 13.56
N ALA A 134 -13.22 -19.48 13.73
CA ALA A 134 -14.59 -19.46 14.27
C ALA A 134 -14.59 -19.10 15.76
#